data_c072dd0ce92274a99cbedcf1c4bc422f
#
_entry.id   c072dd0ce92274a99cbedcf1c4bc422f
#
_cell.length_a   1.000
_cell.length_b   1.000
_cell.length_c   1.000
_cell.angle_alpha   90.00
_cell.angle_beta   90.00
_cell.angle_gamma   90.00
#
_symmetry.space_group_name_H-M   'P 1'
#
loop_
_entity.id
_entity.type
_entity.pdbx_description
1 polymer ?
#
loop_
_entity_poly.entity_id
_entity_poly.type
_entity_poly.pdbx_seq_one_letter_code
_entity_poly.pdbx_strand_id
1 'polypeptide(L)'
;MVERFIAAPPPAVWDLLVDVSAWPRWGPSVRRATLADHAPELALGVRGDVWTPTGLRLPFVITEFDPGRRWDWKVAGVPATGHQVTAAPGGCRVRFEVPWWASAYLPVCSVALRRIERLVLNV
;
A
#
# COMPACT_ATOMS: atom_id res chain seq x y z
N MET A 1 -8.61 -10.09 -6.13
CA MET A 1 -7.42 -9.80 -5.32
C MET A 1 -6.18 -10.39 -5.95
N VAL A 2 -5.02 -9.82 -5.68
CA VAL A 2 -3.73 -10.39 -6.07
C VAL A 2 -2.90 -10.67 -4.83
N GLU A 3 -2.08 -11.71 -4.88
CA GLU A 3 -1.26 -12.15 -3.76
C GLU A 3 0.11 -12.60 -4.28
N ARG A 4 1.15 -12.37 -3.47
CA ARG A 4 2.50 -12.80 -3.81
C ARG A 4 3.25 -13.26 -2.56
N PHE A 5 3.91 -14.42 -2.66
CA PHE A 5 4.86 -14.83 -1.64
C PHE A 5 6.18 -14.07 -1.82
N ILE A 6 6.70 -13.51 -0.73
CA ILE A 6 7.98 -12.80 -0.73
C ILE A 6 8.86 -13.44 0.34
N ALA A 7 10.08 -13.84 -0.04
CA ALA A 7 11.05 -14.48 0.86
C ALA A 7 11.76 -13.44 1.73
N ALA A 8 10.98 -12.70 2.51
CA ALA A 8 11.45 -11.67 3.43
C ALA A 8 10.58 -11.70 4.69
N PRO A 9 11.09 -11.24 5.86
CA PRO A 9 10.29 -11.18 7.07
C PRO A 9 9.10 -10.24 6.89
N PRO A 10 7.93 -10.56 7.47
CA PRO A 10 6.77 -9.67 7.38
C PRO A 10 7.04 -8.21 7.76
N PRO A 11 7.81 -7.88 8.82
CA PRO A 11 8.11 -6.49 9.16
C PRO A 11 8.83 -5.72 8.04
N ALA A 12 9.68 -6.38 7.26
CA ALA A 12 10.40 -5.71 6.17
C ALA A 12 9.44 -5.22 5.08
N VAL A 13 8.41 -6.02 4.77
CA VAL A 13 7.37 -5.64 3.81
C VAL A 13 6.44 -4.60 4.43
N TRP A 14 6.03 -4.81 5.66
CA TRP A 14 5.15 -3.87 6.36
C TRP A 14 5.74 -2.46 6.42
N ASP A 15 7.02 -2.34 6.71
CA ASP A 15 7.70 -1.04 6.79
C ASP A 15 7.61 -0.28 5.46
N LEU A 16 7.72 -0.97 4.33
CA LEU A 16 7.51 -0.34 3.01
C LEU A 16 6.06 0.07 2.78
N LEU A 17 5.10 -0.73 3.25
CA LEU A 17 3.68 -0.46 3.04
C LEU A 17 3.20 0.77 3.84
N VAL A 18 3.77 1.03 5.01
CA VAL A 18 3.34 2.14 5.87
C VAL A 18 4.20 3.39 5.73
N ASP A 19 5.34 3.30 5.08
CA ASP A 19 6.20 4.45 4.81
C ASP A 19 5.71 5.22 3.60
N VAL A 20 5.02 6.33 3.85
CA VAL A 20 4.41 7.16 2.80
C VAL A 20 5.45 7.64 1.79
N SER A 21 6.68 7.89 2.25
CA SER A 21 7.77 8.33 1.38
C SER A 21 8.22 7.23 0.41
N ALA A 22 7.95 5.97 0.74
CA ALA A 22 8.28 4.83 -0.13
C ALA A 22 7.19 4.52 -1.16
N TRP A 23 5.97 5.02 -0.97
CA TRP A 23 4.84 4.69 -1.86
C TRP A 23 5.13 4.91 -3.35
N PRO A 24 5.79 6.00 -3.78
CA PRO A 24 6.11 6.17 -5.20
C PRO A 24 7.05 5.10 -5.75
N ARG A 25 7.82 4.45 -4.89
CA ARG A 25 8.80 3.43 -5.30
C ARG A 25 8.16 2.10 -5.66
N TRP A 26 7.02 1.77 -5.03
CA TRP A 26 6.33 0.51 -5.33
C TRP A 26 4.93 0.71 -5.93
N GLY A 27 4.28 1.84 -5.70
CA GLY A 27 2.93 2.11 -6.22
C GLY A 27 2.96 2.84 -7.56
N PRO A 28 2.66 2.17 -8.70
CA PRO A 28 2.75 2.82 -10.02
C PRO A 28 1.82 4.00 -10.19
N SER A 29 0.71 4.03 -9.45
CA SER A 29 -0.29 5.11 -9.53
C SER A 29 -0.03 6.26 -8.55
N VAL A 30 1.05 6.20 -7.77
CA VAL A 30 1.40 7.22 -6.77
C VAL A 30 2.72 7.87 -7.15
N ARG A 31 2.66 9.15 -7.48
CA ARG A 31 3.85 9.95 -7.75
C ARG A 31 4.44 10.55 -6.47
N ARG A 32 3.57 10.90 -5.51
CA ARG A 32 3.93 11.52 -4.25
C ARG A 32 2.82 11.29 -3.24
N ALA A 33 3.17 11.24 -1.96
CA ALA A 33 2.20 11.18 -0.87
C ALA A 33 2.70 11.95 0.34
N THR A 34 1.78 12.60 1.07
CA THR A 34 2.09 13.30 2.32
C THR A 34 0.99 13.04 3.33
N LEU A 35 1.34 13.10 4.62
CA LEU A 35 0.39 13.02 5.72
C LEU A 35 -0.03 14.42 6.17
N ALA A 36 -1.31 14.57 6.53
CA ALA A 36 -1.85 15.82 7.04
C ALA A 36 -1.62 15.95 8.56
N ASP A 37 -1.81 17.18 9.08
CA ASP A 37 -1.83 17.48 10.52
C ASP A 37 -0.57 17.03 11.26
N HIS A 38 0.59 17.05 10.56
CA HIS A 38 1.88 16.63 11.12
C HIS A 38 1.86 15.20 11.70
N ALA A 39 1.00 14.31 11.17
CA ALA A 39 0.96 12.93 11.60
C ALA A 39 2.34 12.28 11.40
N PRO A 40 2.93 11.66 12.44
CA PRO A 40 4.28 11.09 12.32
C PRO A 40 4.30 9.77 11.53
N GLU A 41 3.18 9.07 11.51
CA GLU A 41 3.08 7.76 10.86
C GLU A 41 1.63 7.43 10.51
N LEU A 42 1.47 6.38 9.68
CA LEU A 42 0.17 5.88 9.29
C LEU A 42 -0.53 5.24 10.49
N ALA A 43 -1.82 5.51 10.65
CA ALA A 43 -2.67 4.95 11.68
C ALA A 43 -4.13 5.10 11.29
N LEU A 44 -5.04 4.47 12.03
CA LEU A 44 -6.47 4.61 11.80
C LEU A 44 -6.88 6.10 11.87
N GLY A 45 -7.62 6.55 10.87
CA GLY A 45 -8.13 7.92 10.81
C GLY A 45 -7.13 8.96 10.32
N VAL A 46 -5.87 8.61 10.11
CA VAL A 46 -4.88 9.52 9.55
C VAL A 46 -5.28 9.90 8.14
N ARG A 47 -5.16 11.18 7.82
CA ARG A 47 -5.46 11.77 6.52
C ARG A 47 -4.20 12.23 5.82
N GLY A 48 -4.29 12.37 4.52
CA GLY A 48 -3.20 12.89 3.72
C GLY A 48 -3.62 13.14 2.29
N ASP A 49 -2.63 13.32 1.44
CA ASP A 49 -2.82 13.53 0.01
C ASP A 49 -1.90 12.63 -0.78
N VAL A 50 -2.40 12.14 -1.91
CA VAL A 50 -1.60 11.46 -2.93
C VAL A 50 -1.67 12.23 -4.24
N TRP A 51 -0.57 12.19 -4.99
CA TRP A 51 -0.53 12.76 -6.35
C TRP A 51 -0.41 11.62 -7.34
N THR A 52 -1.29 11.63 -8.35
CA THR A 52 -1.25 10.69 -9.44
C THR A 52 -0.07 10.98 -10.38
N PRO A 53 0.30 10.07 -11.29
CA PRO A 53 1.35 10.32 -12.27
C PRO A 53 1.10 11.56 -13.14
N THR A 54 -0.16 11.94 -13.34
CA THR A 54 -0.52 13.17 -14.08
C THR A 54 -0.48 14.44 -13.24
N GLY A 55 -0.17 14.31 -11.94
CA GLY A 55 -0.08 15.46 -11.03
C GLY A 55 -1.39 15.83 -10.33
N LEU A 56 -2.45 15.04 -10.50
CA LEU A 56 -3.71 15.25 -9.81
C LEU A 56 -3.56 14.91 -8.32
N ARG A 57 -3.90 15.85 -7.46
CA ARG A 57 -3.88 15.68 -6.00
C ARG A 57 -5.21 15.14 -5.51
N LEU A 58 -5.18 14.05 -4.74
CA LEU A 58 -6.38 13.40 -4.19
C LEU A 58 -6.23 13.22 -2.68
N PRO A 59 -7.24 13.61 -1.88
CA PRO A 59 -7.20 13.37 -0.43
C PRO A 59 -7.46 11.91 -0.12
N PHE A 60 -6.86 11.42 0.98
CA PHE A 60 -7.14 10.07 1.47
C PHE A 60 -7.34 10.05 2.98
N VAL A 61 -7.94 8.99 3.46
CA VAL A 61 -8.08 8.68 4.88
C VAL A 61 -7.90 7.18 5.10
N ILE A 62 -7.19 6.83 6.17
CA ILE A 62 -7.00 5.43 6.56
C ILE A 62 -8.26 4.96 7.28
N THR A 63 -8.92 3.95 6.72
CA THR A 63 -10.21 3.44 7.22
C THR A 63 -10.11 2.18 8.04
N GLU A 64 -8.99 1.43 7.90
CA GLU A 64 -8.70 0.25 8.70
C GLU A 64 -7.20 0.20 8.94
N PHE A 65 -6.81 -0.18 10.16
CA PHE A 65 -5.39 -0.28 10.51
C PHE A 65 -5.19 -1.32 11.61
N ASP A 66 -4.56 -2.44 11.23
CA ASP A 66 -4.13 -3.49 12.14
C ASP A 66 -2.60 -3.58 12.02
N PRO A 67 -1.86 -3.07 13.01
CA PRO A 67 -0.40 -2.95 12.90
C PRO A 67 0.30 -4.25 12.53
N GLY A 68 1.16 -4.21 11.52
CA GLY A 68 1.91 -5.35 11.03
C GLY A 68 1.13 -6.28 10.12
N ARG A 69 -0.16 -6.08 9.94
CA ARG A 69 -1.02 -7.02 9.21
C ARG A 69 -1.78 -6.40 8.06
N ARG A 70 -2.48 -5.28 8.29
CA ARG A 70 -3.40 -4.74 7.29
C ARG A 70 -3.64 -3.25 7.46
N TRP A 71 -3.75 -2.53 6.33
CA TRP A 71 -4.36 -1.22 6.31
C TRP A 71 -5.14 -1.02 5.02
N ASP A 72 -6.24 -0.29 5.15
CA ASP A 72 -7.14 0.05 4.06
C ASP A 72 -7.35 1.56 4.05
N TRP A 73 -7.75 2.08 2.90
CA TRP A 73 -7.99 3.52 2.76
C TRP A 73 -9.13 3.84 1.83
N LYS A 74 -9.62 5.09 1.94
CA LYS A 74 -10.45 5.74 0.93
C LYS A 74 -9.64 6.84 0.29
N VAL A 75 -9.76 6.96 -1.02
CA VAL A 75 -9.14 8.03 -1.80
C VAL A 75 -10.24 8.82 -2.47
N ALA A 76 -10.27 10.14 -2.26
CA ALA A 76 -11.34 11.02 -2.74
C ALA A 76 -12.74 10.51 -2.34
N GLY A 77 -12.86 9.96 -1.13
CA GLY A 77 -14.13 9.44 -0.61
C GLY A 77 -14.54 8.06 -1.12
N VAL A 78 -13.72 7.42 -1.95
CA VAL A 78 -14.03 6.12 -2.57
C VAL A 78 -13.13 5.04 -1.97
N PRO A 79 -13.69 3.88 -1.53
CA PRO A 79 -12.86 2.77 -1.07
C PRO A 79 -11.85 2.39 -2.14
N ALA A 80 -10.59 2.30 -1.73
CA ALA A 80 -9.48 1.97 -2.62
C ALA A 80 -8.88 0.61 -2.24
N THR A 81 -7.57 0.44 -2.39
CA THR A 81 -6.92 -0.85 -2.12
C THR A 81 -6.85 -1.18 -0.64
N GLY A 82 -7.01 -2.47 -0.30
CA GLY A 82 -6.62 -3.04 0.97
C GLY A 82 -5.25 -3.70 0.82
N HIS A 83 -4.44 -3.62 1.88
CA HIS A 83 -3.07 -4.12 1.89
C HIS A 83 -2.87 -5.02 3.10
N GLN A 84 -2.52 -6.30 2.87
CA GLN A 84 -2.40 -7.28 3.94
C GLN A 84 -1.08 -8.03 3.85
N VAL A 85 -0.44 -8.24 5.00
CA VAL A 85 0.77 -9.04 5.12
C VAL A 85 0.50 -10.18 6.11
N THR A 86 0.80 -11.41 5.72
CA THR A 86 0.62 -12.60 6.55
C THR A 86 1.91 -13.40 6.57
N ALA A 87 2.36 -13.80 7.76
CA ALA A 87 3.53 -14.67 7.89
C ALA A 87 3.30 -16.00 7.20
N ALA A 88 4.34 -16.53 6.55
CA ALA A 88 4.33 -17.82 5.89
C ALA A 88 5.70 -18.48 6.05
N PRO A 89 5.80 -19.82 5.92
CA PRO A 89 7.10 -20.50 6.02
C PRO A 89 8.10 -19.92 5.02
N GLY A 90 9.23 -19.44 5.53
CA GLY A 90 10.29 -18.85 4.71
C GLY A 90 10.08 -17.40 4.28
N GLY A 91 9.02 -16.73 4.75
CA GLY A 91 8.77 -15.35 4.37
C GLY A 91 7.37 -14.87 4.75
N CYS A 92 6.70 -14.23 3.80
CA CYS A 92 5.35 -13.74 4.00
C CYS A 92 4.53 -13.77 2.70
N ARG A 93 3.20 -13.70 2.86
CA ARG A 93 2.28 -13.50 1.75
C ARG A 93 1.76 -12.07 1.82
N VAL A 94 1.82 -11.37 0.71
CA VAL A 94 1.34 -9.99 0.59
C VAL A 94 0.16 -9.99 -0.35
N ARG A 95 -0.96 -9.46 0.14
CA ARG A 95 -2.23 -9.45 -0.60
C ARG A 95 -2.69 -8.02 -0.78
N PHE A 96 -3.06 -7.68 -2.01
CA PHE A 96 -3.76 -6.43 -2.33
C PHE A 96 -5.16 -6.76 -2.79
N GLU A 97 -6.13 -6.06 -2.22
CA GLU A 97 -7.55 -6.24 -2.53
C GLU A 97 -8.11 -4.94 -3.07
N VAL A 98 -9.06 -5.05 -4.00
CA VAL A 98 -9.81 -3.92 -4.54
C VAL A 98 -11.29 -4.25 -4.51
N PRO A 99 -12.20 -3.23 -4.46
CA PRO A 99 -13.61 -3.48 -4.62
C PRO A 99 -13.88 -4.18 -5.96
N TRP A 100 -14.91 -5.01 -6.04
CA TRP A 100 -15.21 -5.80 -7.23
C TRP A 100 -15.36 -4.94 -8.50
N TRP A 101 -15.91 -3.74 -8.36
CA TRP A 101 -16.10 -2.80 -9.47
C TRP A 101 -14.76 -2.16 -9.96
N ALA A 102 -13.69 -2.33 -9.21
CA ALA A 102 -12.36 -1.82 -9.54
C ALA A 102 -11.39 -2.93 -9.97
N SER A 103 -11.91 -4.07 -10.42
CA SER A 103 -11.07 -5.24 -10.79
C SER A 103 -10.06 -4.93 -11.89
N ALA A 104 -10.32 -3.95 -12.76
CA ALA A 104 -9.38 -3.50 -13.78
C ALA A 104 -8.08 -2.92 -13.18
N TYR A 105 -8.07 -2.59 -11.89
CA TYR A 105 -6.89 -2.09 -11.19
C TYR A 105 -5.94 -3.22 -10.74
N LEU A 106 -6.37 -4.48 -10.77
CA LEU A 106 -5.56 -5.61 -10.30
C LEU A 106 -4.20 -5.74 -11.00
N PRO A 107 -4.05 -5.49 -12.32
CA PRO A 107 -2.73 -5.51 -12.94
C PRO A 107 -1.77 -4.49 -12.33
N VAL A 108 -2.26 -3.32 -11.93
CA VAL A 108 -1.44 -2.30 -11.23
C VAL A 108 -0.99 -2.83 -9.88
N CYS A 109 -1.87 -3.51 -9.15
CA CYS A 109 -1.52 -4.15 -7.88
C CYS A 109 -0.45 -5.23 -8.06
N SER A 110 -0.51 -6.02 -9.14
CA SER A 110 0.51 -7.03 -9.44
C SER A 110 1.88 -6.39 -9.68
N VAL A 111 1.93 -5.28 -10.39
CA VAL A 111 3.18 -4.53 -10.58
C VAL A 111 3.71 -4.01 -9.23
N ALA A 112 2.83 -3.48 -8.39
CA ALA A 112 3.20 -3.00 -7.07
C ALA A 112 3.83 -4.11 -6.22
N LEU A 113 3.23 -5.29 -6.20
CA LEU A 113 3.77 -6.45 -5.45
C LEU A 113 5.15 -6.86 -5.93
N ARG A 114 5.39 -6.87 -7.24
CA ARG A 114 6.71 -7.18 -7.79
C ARG A 114 7.75 -6.13 -7.40
N ARG A 115 7.35 -4.86 -7.37
CA ARG A 115 8.26 -3.77 -6.94
C ARG A 115 8.59 -3.88 -5.46
N ILE A 116 7.61 -4.20 -4.62
CA ILE A 116 7.84 -4.44 -3.19
C ILE A 116 8.85 -5.57 -3.01
N GLU A 117 8.67 -6.68 -3.71
CA GLU A 117 9.60 -7.80 -3.63
C GLU A 117 11.03 -7.39 -3.98
N ARG A 118 11.21 -6.64 -5.07
CA ARG A 118 12.53 -6.16 -5.47
C ARG A 118 13.16 -5.25 -4.41
N LEU A 119 12.37 -4.36 -3.82
CA LEU A 119 12.85 -3.43 -2.82
C LEU A 119 13.31 -4.14 -1.54
N VAL A 120 12.53 -5.11 -1.04
CA VAL A 120 12.87 -5.81 0.21
C VAL A 120 13.97 -6.84 0.01
N LEU A 121 14.07 -7.46 -1.16
CA LEU A 121 15.14 -8.42 -1.48
C LEU A 121 16.38 -7.75 -2.05
N ASN A 122 16.30 -6.47 -2.33
CA ASN A 122 17.43 -5.67 -2.85
C ASN A 122 17.99 -6.23 -4.16
N VAL A 123 17.10 -6.58 -5.08
CA VAL A 123 17.45 -7.09 -6.41
C VAL A 123 16.95 -6.21 -7.53
#